data_e77871ca8c18b91c5e5f9867ca62f384
#
_entry.id   e77871ca8c18b91c5e5f9867ca62f384
#
_cell.length_a   1.000
_cell.length_b   1.000
_cell.length_c   1.000
_cell.angle_alpha   90.00
_cell.angle_beta   90.00
_cell.angle_gamma   90.00
#
_symmetry.space_group_name_H-M   'P 1'
#
loop_
_entity.id
_entity.type
_entity.pdbx_description
1 polymer ?
#
loop_
_entity_poly.entity_id
_entity_poly.type
_entity_poly.pdbx_seq_one_letter_code
_entity_poly.pdbx_strand_id
1 'polypeptide(L)'
;MTEPQEDPAADEAAIRRLFGDGFVDWVLAVDDEPIRTPEQRSVATIVHRASRGVVPKDVPVPAYLRLSHLAMINPDTGKTWLNELRLASGGTEPTLPEPPDDNVLAALHVWAAENFGGLLLGEGGFSLGWGSQSRENMTWAIAGDPTLPFTIESEPTDGLFHITSAGSAGGLQLALLGPGIVAAAFRHASIRRVATPTLDDLLDELPTALNTARELYAGKPVQTIALAGLSGVLLPEEKQEISAPWGRVRITLESDNRHVDSLRDLTSMSLPDGSQLVSRGTGDLTVETSVPWVSEFTQQPAEGEWPSGISSTSYSHLDRRVQDVRLAFALAMDDPHLPPLLPTWAKVENPIADAAGSTMTEIARLRQRMPTRLSVEQAEEWERWIAVLDGLALENLGHASQRLLRAITERQDPVDALVDSVIVWESIFGTHNEITFRVCASLARLLCQTLEERLAFMKKAKDVYSMRSRIVHGASDVKMEKISESRDVAVQVAIAALRTVLRDRPDLLAFTDSGKRSERIMLE
;
A
#
# COMPACT_ATOMS: atom_id res chain seq x y z
N MET A 1 9.50 -12.13 48.39
CA MET A 1 8.80 -11.79 47.13
C MET A 1 8.61 -13.10 46.41
N THR A 2 7.39 -13.64 46.42
CA THR A 2 7.03 -14.83 45.63
C THR A 2 7.15 -14.44 44.14
N GLU A 3 7.93 -15.19 43.38
CA GLU A 3 7.93 -15.07 41.93
C GLU A 3 6.48 -15.17 41.44
N PRO A 4 6.05 -14.31 40.48
CA PRO A 4 4.71 -14.43 39.93
C PRO A 4 4.58 -15.81 39.29
N GLN A 5 3.55 -16.53 39.68
CA GLN A 5 3.22 -17.86 39.17
C GLN A 5 3.05 -17.75 37.65
N GLU A 6 3.87 -18.45 36.88
CA GLU A 6 3.82 -18.45 35.42
C GLU A 6 2.49 -19.05 34.96
N ASP A 7 1.77 -18.30 34.12
CA ASP A 7 0.56 -18.79 33.47
C ASP A 7 0.87 -19.01 31.98
N PRO A 8 1.16 -20.25 31.55
CA PRO A 8 1.52 -20.53 30.15
C PRO A 8 0.42 -20.19 29.13
N ALA A 9 -0.85 -20.15 29.54
CA ALA A 9 -1.95 -19.76 28.65
C ALA A 9 -1.93 -18.23 28.40
N ALA A 10 -1.63 -17.47 29.46
CA ALA A 10 -1.43 -16.02 29.34
C ALA A 10 -0.18 -15.70 28.50
N ASP A 11 0.88 -16.51 28.61
CA ASP A 11 2.09 -16.36 27.80
C ASP A 11 1.82 -16.61 26.31
N GLU A 12 1.10 -17.69 25.96
CA GLU A 12 0.71 -17.96 24.57
C GLU A 12 -0.17 -16.85 23.99
N ALA A 13 -1.17 -16.39 24.73
CA ALA A 13 -2.02 -15.28 24.29
C ALA A 13 -1.22 -13.98 24.07
N ALA A 14 -0.20 -13.74 24.89
CA ALA A 14 0.67 -12.58 24.76
C ALA A 14 1.55 -12.66 23.49
N ILE A 15 2.18 -13.82 23.20
CA ILE A 15 3.01 -13.98 22.01
C ILE A 15 2.18 -13.99 20.71
N ARG A 16 0.96 -14.56 20.72
CA ARG A 16 0.03 -14.49 19.58
C ARG A 16 -0.31 -13.05 19.24
N ARG A 17 -0.60 -12.23 20.24
CA ARG A 17 -0.88 -10.79 20.03
C ARG A 17 0.31 -10.03 19.47
N LEU A 18 1.54 -10.41 19.83
CA LEU A 18 2.77 -9.73 19.41
C LEU A 18 3.28 -10.20 18.04
N PHE A 19 3.20 -11.49 17.76
CA PHE A 19 3.88 -12.11 16.62
C PHE A 19 2.93 -12.77 15.61
N GLY A 20 1.64 -12.82 15.92
CA GLY A 20 0.60 -13.44 15.08
C GLY A 20 0.52 -14.98 15.25
N ASP A 21 -0.63 -15.53 14.81
CA ASP A 21 -0.93 -16.94 14.96
C ASP A 21 0.03 -17.83 14.17
N GLY A 22 0.35 -17.48 12.93
CA GLY A 22 1.20 -18.30 12.07
C GLY A 22 2.60 -18.55 12.62
N PHE A 23 3.23 -17.56 13.27
CA PHE A 23 4.51 -17.75 13.95
C PHE A 23 4.36 -18.65 15.17
N VAL A 24 3.33 -18.40 15.99
CA VAL A 24 3.12 -19.15 17.25
C VAL A 24 2.76 -20.59 16.95
N ASP A 25 1.88 -20.86 15.98
CA ASP A 25 1.53 -22.22 15.58
C ASP A 25 2.75 -22.96 15.03
N TRP A 26 3.58 -22.29 14.26
CA TRP A 26 4.81 -22.88 13.75
C TRP A 26 5.81 -23.22 14.86
N VAL A 27 6.12 -22.27 15.78
CA VAL A 27 7.14 -22.49 16.82
C VAL A 27 6.69 -23.48 17.88
N LEU A 28 5.38 -23.52 18.16
CA LEU A 28 4.80 -24.47 19.11
C LEU A 28 4.47 -25.83 18.47
N ALA A 29 4.72 -25.99 17.17
CA ALA A 29 4.35 -27.19 16.41
C ALA A 29 2.90 -27.60 16.67
N VAL A 30 1.98 -26.62 16.51
CA VAL A 30 0.55 -26.84 16.76
C VAL A 30 -0.04 -27.54 15.54
N ASP A 31 -0.44 -28.78 15.72
CA ASP A 31 -1.44 -29.44 14.89
C ASP A 31 -2.82 -29.00 15.41
N ASP A 32 -3.89 -29.17 14.69
CA ASP A 32 -5.27 -28.67 14.93
C ASP A 32 -5.88 -28.91 16.35
N GLU A 33 -5.10 -29.37 17.32
CA GLU A 33 -5.57 -29.69 18.67
C GLU A 33 -5.45 -28.49 19.64
N PRO A 34 -6.53 -28.17 20.40
CA PRO A 34 -6.52 -27.03 21.32
C PRO A 34 -5.72 -27.30 22.62
N ILE A 35 -5.29 -28.55 22.89
CA ILE A 35 -4.62 -28.91 24.11
C ILE A 35 -3.11 -28.84 23.93
N ARG A 36 -2.46 -27.94 24.66
CA ARG A 36 -1.00 -27.79 24.64
C ARG A 36 -0.30 -28.84 25.52
N THR A 37 0.74 -29.47 24.98
CA THR A 37 1.61 -30.33 25.74
C THR A 37 2.44 -29.53 26.78
N PRO A 38 3.02 -30.17 27.81
CA PRO A 38 3.92 -29.48 28.73
C PRO A 38 5.11 -28.82 28.03
N GLU A 39 5.63 -29.44 26.98
CA GLU A 39 6.75 -28.97 26.17
C GLU A 39 6.35 -27.69 25.42
N GLN A 40 5.21 -27.68 24.74
CA GLN A 40 4.67 -26.50 24.05
C GLN A 40 4.46 -25.32 25.00
N ARG A 41 3.94 -25.59 26.22
CA ARG A 41 3.76 -24.55 27.25
C ARG A 41 5.10 -23.98 27.71
N SER A 42 6.11 -24.85 27.90
CA SER A 42 7.46 -24.43 28.27
C SER A 42 8.06 -23.51 27.20
N VAL A 43 7.92 -23.88 25.92
CA VAL A 43 8.42 -23.05 24.79
C VAL A 43 7.67 -21.73 24.72
N ALA A 44 6.35 -21.69 24.88
CA ALA A 44 5.58 -20.43 24.92
C ALA A 44 6.11 -19.48 26.00
N THR A 45 6.39 -20.01 27.21
CA THR A 45 6.99 -19.22 28.31
C THR A 45 8.39 -18.71 27.95
N ILE A 46 9.24 -19.54 27.30
CA ILE A 46 10.58 -19.14 26.85
C ILE A 46 10.49 -17.99 25.83
N VAL A 47 9.65 -18.14 24.80
CA VAL A 47 9.45 -17.11 23.77
C VAL A 47 8.91 -15.80 24.38
N HIS A 48 7.94 -15.90 25.29
CA HIS A 48 7.39 -14.73 25.98
C HIS A 48 8.47 -14.01 26.82
N ARG A 49 9.29 -14.73 27.57
CA ARG A 49 10.42 -14.15 28.32
C ARG A 49 11.44 -13.50 27.41
N ALA A 50 11.82 -14.18 26.32
CA ALA A 50 12.75 -13.64 25.33
C ALA A 50 12.24 -12.31 24.75
N SER A 51 10.94 -12.21 24.47
CA SER A 51 10.34 -10.98 23.94
C SER A 51 10.35 -9.78 24.90
N ARG A 52 10.49 -10.03 26.19
CA ARG A 52 10.54 -9.00 27.24
C ARG A 52 11.95 -8.53 27.59
N GLY A 53 12.97 -9.35 27.34
CA GLY A 53 14.31 -9.16 27.89
C GLY A 53 15.21 -8.17 27.15
N VAL A 54 14.89 -7.84 25.89
CA VAL A 54 15.87 -7.22 24.97
C VAL A 54 15.68 -5.71 24.81
N VAL A 55 14.53 -5.13 25.17
CA VAL A 55 14.25 -3.72 24.86
C VAL A 55 13.82 -2.94 26.12
N PRO A 56 14.38 -1.72 26.35
CA PRO A 56 13.88 -0.81 27.37
C PRO A 56 12.38 -0.56 27.18
N LYS A 57 11.61 -0.54 28.28
CA LYS A 57 10.14 -0.44 28.27
C LYS A 57 9.59 0.80 27.55
N ASP A 58 10.42 1.83 27.39
CA ASP A 58 10.02 3.14 26.89
C ASP A 58 10.41 3.39 25.42
N VAL A 59 10.99 2.39 24.73
CA VAL A 59 11.38 2.51 23.33
C VAL A 59 10.39 1.71 22.48
N PRO A 60 9.62 2.34 21.58
CA PRO A 60 8.78 1.63 20.63
C PRO A 60 9.66 0.90 19.62
N VAL A 61 9.88 -0.39 19.83
CA VAL A 61 10.63 -1.25 18.92
C VAL A 61 9.65 -2.21 18.26
N PRO A 62 9.73 -2.40 16.94
CA PRO A 62 8.95 -3.40 16.23
C PRO A 62 9.01 -4.77 16.93
N ALA A 63 7.89 -5.49 16.96
CA ALA A 63 7.80 -6.74 17.72
C ALA A 63 8.84 -7.78 17.26
N TYR A 64 9.10 -7.83 15.95
CA TYR A 64 10.07 -8.77 15.37
C TYR A 64 11.50 -8.54 15.91
N LEU A 65 11.92 -7.30 16.13
CA LEU A 65 13.26 -7.03 16.68
C LEU A 65 13.45 -7.55 18.11
N ARG A 66 12.35 -7.85 18.82
CA ARG A 66 12.42 -8.42 20.16
C ARG A 66 12.85 -9.89 20.14
N LEU A 67 12.65 -10.58 19.03
CA LEU A 67 13.00 -11.99 18.87
C LEU A 67 14.07 -12.24 17.80
N SER A 68 14.64 -11.19 17.19
CA SER A 68 15.64 -11.34 16.13
C SER A 68 16.82 -12.23 16.53
N HIS A 69 17.23 -12.18 17.80
CA HIS A 69 18.29 -13.03 18.31
C HIS A 69 17.95 -14.54 18.28
N LEU A 70 16.66 -14.90 18.28
CA LEU A 70 16.24 -16.31 18.16
C LEU A 70 16.33 -16.82 16.72
N ALA A 71 16.34 -15.93 15.73
CA ALA A 71 16.57 -16.29 14.33
C ALA A 71 18.06 -16.49 14.00
N MET A 72 18.96 -16.21 14.95
CA MET A 72 20.40 -16.46 14.80
C MET A 72 20.73 -17.94 14.93
N ILE A 73 21.86 -18.34 14.35
CA ILE A 73 22.38 -19.68 14.43
C ILE A 73 22.93 -19.97 15.82
N ASN A 74 22.54 -21.08 16.39
CA ASN A 74 23.19 -21.65 17.56
C ASN A 74 24.52 -22.30 17.13
N PRO A 75 25.67 -21.80 17.59
CA PRO A 75 26.97 -22.30 17.16
C PRO A 75 27.24 -23.77 17.51
N ASP A 76 26.55 -24.29 18.53
CA ASP A 76 26.75 -25.67 19.00
C ASP A 76 26.04 -26.70 18.12
N THR A 77 24.93 -26.31 17.48
CA THR A 77 24.08 -27.22 16.70
C THR A 77 24.03 -26.89 15.21
N GLY A 78 24.40 -25.67 14.83
CA GLY A 78 24.28 -25.16 13.47
C GLY A 78 22.85 -24.84 13.03
N LYS A 79 21.86 -24.94 13.94
CA LYS A 79 20.44 -24.61 13.69
C LYS A 79 20.10 -23.23 14.25
N THR A 80 19.02 -22.61 13.73
CA THR A 80 18.49 -21.41 14.39
C THR A 80 17.88 -21.76 15.75
N TRP A 81 17.96 -20.84 16.71
CA TRP A 81 17.27 -21.04 18.00
C TRP A 81 15.77 -21.27 17.84
N LEU A 82 15.14 -20.67 16.82
CA LEU A 82 13.72 -20.89 16.50
C LEU A 82 13.46 -22.36 16.09
N ASN A 83 14.32 -22.96 15.28
CA ASN A 83 14.19 -24.37 14.91
C ASN A 83 14.36 -25.30 16.12
N GLU A 84 15.28 -24.98 17.04
CA GLU A 84 15.45 -25.72 18.26
C GLU A 84 14.22 -25.63 19.18
N LEU A 85 13.62 -24.46 19.31
CA LEU A 85 12.38 -24.29 20.07
C LEU A 85 11.22 -25.06 19.44
N ARG A 86 11.11 -25.08 18.11
CA ARG A 86 10.12 -25.93 17.42
C ARG A 86 10.33 -27.41 17.71
N LEU A 87 11.57 -27.89 17.64
CA LEU A 87 11.90 -29.29 17.99
C LEU A 87 11.59 -29.61 19.47
N ALA A 88 11.90 -28.68 20.38
CA ALA A 88 11.57 -28.79 21.78
C ALA A 88 10.06 -28.81 22.06
N SER A 89 9.25 -28.24 21.19
CA SER A 89 7.78 -28.32 21.23
C SER A 89 7.21 -29.63 20.69
N GLY A 90 8.05 -30.55 20.21
CA GLY A 90 7.64 -31.81 19.57
C GLY A 90 7.47 -31.71 18.04
N GLY A 91 7.82 -30.59 17.44
CA GLY A 91 7.83 -30.43 15.98
C GLY A 91 8.95 -31.22 15.31
N THR A 92 8.89 -31.29 13.99
CA THR A 92 9.90 -31.92 13.14
C THR A 92 10.66 -30.87 12.35
N GLU A 93 11.84 -31.22 11.90
CA GLU A 93 12.56 -30.42 10.90
C GLU A 93 11.74 -30.31 9.61
N PRO A 94 11.79 -29.16 8.93
CA PRO A 94 11.15 -29.01 7.63
C PRO A 94 11.67 -30.05 6.66
N THR A 95 10.77 -30.76 6.00
CA THR A 95 11.12 -31.72 4.93
C THR A 95 11.13 -30.96 3.60
N LEU A 96 12.29 -30.95 2.94
CA LEU A 96 12.41 -30.38 1.60
C LEU A 96 11.91 -31.38 0.55
N PRO A 97 11.27 -30.89 -0.53
CA PRO A 97 11.00 -31.70 -1.70
C PRO A 97 12.30 -32.12 -2.39
N GLU A 98 12.20 -32.97 -3.41
CA GLU A 98 13.34 -33.32 -4.25
C GLU A 98 14.00 -32.03 -4.81
N PRO A 99 15.35 -31.93 -4.72
CA PRO A 99 16.03 -30.71 -5.14
C PRO A 99 15.74 -30.40 -6.62
N PRO A 100 15.43 -29.16 -6.98
CA PRO A 100 15.29 -28.77 -8.36
C PRO A 100 16.64 -28.82 -9.10
N ASP A 101 16.60 -28.97 -10.44
CA ASP A 101 17.80 -28.99 -11.29
C ASP A 101 18.58 -27.67 -11.28
N ASP A 102 17.92 -26.57 -10.97
CA ASP A 102 18.52 -25.24 -10.83
C ASP A 102 19.27 -25.12 -9.50
N ASN A 103 20.59 -25.02 -9.56
CA ASN A 103 21.44 -24.97 -8.37
C ASN A 103 21.15 -23.77 -7.45
N VAL A 104 20.80 -22.60 -8.01
CA VAL A 104 20.44 -21.43 -7.23
C VAL A 104 19.11 -21.67 -6.51
N LEU A 105 18.12 -22.19 -7.23
CA LEU A 105 16.82 -22.51 -6.65
C LEU A 105 16.94 -23.57 -5.55
N ALA A 106 17.75 -24.61 -5.76
CA ALA A 106 18.02 -25.63 -4.75
C ALA A 106 18.63 -25.03 -3.47
N ALA A 107 19.59 -24.11 -3.62
CA ALA A 107 20.20 -23.43 -2.47
C ALA A 107 19.21 -22.49 -1.76
N LEU A 108 18.34 -21.80 -2.51
CA LEU A 108 17.26 -20.97 -1.94
C LEU A 108 16.27 -21.81 -1.14
N HIS A 109 15.89 -23.02 -1.62
CA HIS A 109 15.01 -23.96 -0.89
C HIS A 109 15.59 -24.35 0.47
N VAL A 110 16.87 -24.72 0.50
CA VAL A 110 17.55 -25.11 1.74
C VAL A 110 17.55 -23.94 2.74
N TRP A 111 17.99 -22.77 2.29
CA TRP A 111 18.06 -21.60 3.16
C TRP A 111 16.67 -21.16 3.65
N ALA A 112 15.65 -21.19 2.77
CA ALA A 112 14.28 -20.84 3.11
C ALA A 112 13.71 -21.76 4.22
N ALA A 113 13.93 -23.07 4.11
CA ALA A 113 13.46 -24.02 5.11
C ALA A 113 14.15 -23.82 6.47
N GLU A 114 15.46 -23.58 6.48
CA GLU A 114 16.20 -23.33 7.73
C GLU A 114 15.79 -22.03 8.42
N ASN A 115 15.37 -21.01 7.67
CA ASN A 115 15.07 -19.68 8.18
C ASN A 115 13.57 -19.34 8.19
N PHE A 116 12.72 -20.32 7.90
CA PHE A 116 11.26 -20.10 7.77
C PHE A 116 10.63 -19.46 9.01
N GLY A 117 11.03 -19.90 10.21
CA GLY A 117 10.56 -19.32 11.47
C GLY A 117 10.88 -17.82 11.60
N GLY A 118 12.05 -17.39 11.12
CA GLY A 118 12.44 -15.99 11.10
C GLY A 118 11.58 -15.16 10.11
N LEU A 119 11.28 -15.72 8.94
CA LEU A 119 10.38 -15.07 7.98
C LEU A 119 8.96 -14.88 8.54
N LEU A 120 8.47 -15.84 9.32
CA LEU A 120 7.18 -15.73 10.03
C LEU A 120 7.15 -14.61 11.07
N LEU A 121 8.28 -14.26 11.67
CA LEU A 121 8.39 -13.09 12.55
C LEU A 121 8.24 -11.74 11.80
N GLY A 122 8.31 -11.74 10.48
CA GLY A 122 8.33 -10.54 9.66
C GLY A 122 9.69 -9.86 9.63
N GLU A 123 10.75 -10.58 10.01
CA GLU A 123 12.11 -10.10 9.83
C GLU A 123 12.48 -10.03 8.35
N GLY A 124 13.14 -8.96 8.01
CA GLY A 124 13.81 -8.86 6.74
C GLY A 124 14.93 -9.88 6.61
N GLY A 125 15.12 -10.39 5.39
CA GLY A 125 16.14 -11.38 5.10
C GLY A 125 17.57 -11.00 5.48
N PHE A 126 17.81 -9.76 5.89
CA PHE A 126 19.15 -9.25 6.20
C PHE A 126 19.83 -9.95 7.39
N SER A 127 19.11 -10.16 8.49
CA SER A 127 19.65 -10.73 9.72
C SER A 127 19.53 -12.25 9.76
N LEU A 128 18.68 -12.85 8.93
CA LEU A 128 18.38 -14.26 8.96
C LEU A 128 19.56 -15.11 8.45
N GLY A 129 19.85 -16.17 9.20
CA GLY A 129 20.86 -17.17 8.83
C GLY A 129 22.28 -16.61 8.67
N TRP A 130 22.60 -15.46 9.27
CA TRP A 130 23.95 -14.90 9.20
C TRP A 130 24.96 -15.88 9.82
N GLY A 131 26.00 -16.23 9.05
CA GLY A 131 27.01 -17.20 9.43
C GLY A 131 26.61 -18.67 9.23
N SER A 132 25.46 -18.98 8.62
CA SER A 132 25.09 -20.35 8.29
C SER A 132 25.78 -20.83 7.01
N GLN A 133 26.06 -22.16 6.95
CA GLN A 133 26.62 -22.80 5.77
C GLN A 133 25.67 -22.71 4.56
N SER A 134 24.35 -22.78 4.78
CA SER A 134 23.35 -22.66 3.72
C SER A 134 23.38 -21.29 3.07
N ARG A 135 23.57 -20.20 3.86
CA ARG A 135 23.72 -18.85 3.32
C ARG A 135 24.96 -18.71 2.47
N GLU A 136 26.08 -19.27 2.92
CA GLU A 136 27.33 -19.29 2.15
C GLU A 136 27.16 -20.08 0.84
N ASN A 137 26.59 -21.29 0.91
CA ASN A 137 26.30 -22.11 -0.27
C ASN A 137 25.39 -21.39 -1.27
N MET A 138 24.34 -20.72 -0.78
CA MET A 138 23.43 -19.93 -1.60
C MET A 138 24.15 -18.75 -2.27
N THR A 139 25.02 -18.06 -1.54
CA THR A 139 25.82 -16.95 -2.08
C THR A 139 26.74 -17.43 -3.21
N TRP A 140 27.40 -18.58 -3.02
CA TRP A 140 28.22 -19.20 -4.06
C TRP A 140 27.41 -19.66 -5.28
N ALA A 141 26.21 -20.22 -5.06
CA ALA A 141 25.34 -20.63 -6.16
C ALA A 141 24.93 -19.42 -7.01
N ILE A 142 24.56 -18.31 -6.37
CA ILE A 142 24.21 -17.05 -7.05
C ILE A 142 25.42 -16.50 -7.80
N ALA A 143 26.60 -16.49 -7.18
CA ALA A 143 27.83 -16.02 -7.81
C ALA A 143 28.21 -16.83 -9.05
N GLY A 144 27.89 -18.11 -9.07
CA GLY A 144 28.16 -19.02 -10.20
C GLY A 144 27.09 -19.01 -11.29
N ASP A 145 25.97 -18.31 -11.13
CA ASP A 145 24.90 -18.26 -12.11
C ASP A 145 25.24 -17.27 -13.25
N PRO A 146 25.40 -17.74 -14.49
CA PRO A 146 25.76 -16.88 -15.62
C PRO A 146 24.66 -15.88 -16.00
N THR A 147 23.45 -16.06 -15.50
CA THR A 147 22.31 -15.16 -15.72
C THR A 147 22.19 -14.08 -14.64
N LEU A 148 23.02 -14.18 -13.60
CA LEU A 148 23.18 -13.19 -12.53
C LEU A 148 24.63 -12.66 -12.58
N PRO A 149 24.98 -11.71 -13.46
CA PRO A 149 26.35 -11.39 -13.85
C PRO A 149 27.12 -10.59 -12.79
N PHE A 150 27.33 -11.20 -11.62
CA PHE A 150 28.25 -10.68 -10.62
C PHE A 150 29.61 -11.34 -10.81
N THR A 151 30.54 -10.63 -11.43
CA THR A 151 31.94 -11.01 -11.40
C THR A 151 32.51 -10.68 -10.02
N ILE A 152 32.76 -11.72 -9.23
CA ILE A 152 33.42 -11.58 -7.95
C ILE A 152 34.88 -11.91 -8.16
N GLU A 153 35.76 -10.92 -8.01
CA GLU A 153 37.23 -11.13 -8.00
C GLU A 153 37.76 -11.52 -6.60
N SER A 154 36.93 -11.44 -5.58
CA SER A 154 37.24 -11.70 -4.16
C SER A 154 36.16 -12.57 -3.51
N GLU A 155 36.36 -12.96 -2.24
CA GLU A 155 35.41 -13.80 -1.51
C GLU A 155 33.96 -13.25 -1.56
N PRO A 156 32.92 -14.13 -1.67
CA PRO A 156 31.52 -13.72 -1.87
C PRO A 156 30.97 -12.77 -0.81
N THR A 157 31.57 -12.75 0.38
CA THR A 157 31.19 -11.86 1.49
C THR A 157 31.52 -10.40 1.26
N ASP A 158 32.52 -10.11 0.40
CA ASP A 158 33.04 -8.75 0.17
C ASP A 158 32.48 -8.09 -1.11
N GLY A 159 31.70 -8.83 -1.89
CA GLY A 159 31.11 -8.33 -3.13
C GLY A 159 30.05 -7.27 -2.87
N LEU A 160 30.45 -5.99 -2.84
CA LEU A 160 29.55 -4.83 -2.84
C LEU A 160 29.26 -4.44 -4.29
N PHE A 161 27.99 -4.32 -4.62
CA PHE A 161 27.55 -3.71 -5.86
C PHE A 161 26.45 -2.68 -5.57
N HIS A 162 26.26 -1.76 -6.50
CA HIS A 162 25.22 -0.74 -6.38
C HIS A 162 23.96 -1.20 -7.07
N ILE A 163 22.86 -1.04 -6.36
CA ILE A 163 21.52 -1.13 -6.92
C ILE A 163 20.93 0.26 -6.97
N THR A 164 20.46 0.65 -8.13
CA THR A 164 19.62 1.82 -8.29
C THR A 164 18.23 1.36 -8.67
N SER A 165 17.26 1.57 -7.83
CA SER A 165 15.87 1.19 -8.09
C SER A 165 14.91 2.14 -7.41
N ALA A 166 13.75 2.36 -8.02
CA ALA A 166 12.63 3.10 -7.43
C ALA A 166 13.01 4.47 -6.84
N GLY A 167 13.93 5.20 -7.48
CA GLY A 167 14.35 6.54 -7.03
C GLY A 167 15.36 6.56 -5.88
N SER A 168 15.81 5.39 -5.41
CA SER A 168 16.88 5.25 -4.42
C SER A 168 18.09 4.54 -5.02
N ALA A 169 19.28 4.91 -4.55
CA ALA A 169 20.52 4.20 -4.83
C ALA A 169 21.12 3.71 -3.52
N GLY A 170 21.65 2.50 -3.51
CA GLY A 170 22.26 1.91 -2.34
C GLY A 170 23.24 0.80 -2.68
N GLY A 171 24.12 0.49 -1.76
CA GLY A 171 24.98 -0.69 -1.86
C GLY A 171 24.24 -1.94 -1.41
N LEU A 172 24.41 -3.04 -2.12
CA LEU A 172 23.93 -4.35 -1.71
C LEU A 172 25.11 -5.32 -1.74
N GLN A 173 25.26 -6.07 -0.65
CA GLN A 173 26.20 -7.19 -0.62
C GLN A 173 25.60 -8.40 -1.32
N LEU A 174 26.41 -9.14 -2.07
CA LEU A 174 25.98 -10.36 -2.75
C LEU A 174 25.36 -11.36 -1.76
N ALA A 175 25.92 -11.47 -0.55
CA ALA A 175 25.40 -12.30 0.53
C ALA A 175 23.96 -11.93 0.99
N LEU A 176 23.44 -10.77 0.60
CA LEU A 176 22.08 -10.31 0.94
C LEU A 176 21.06 -10.56 -0.16
N LEU A 177 21.53 -10.89 -1.38
CA LEU A 177 20.64 -11.07 -2.52
C LEU A 177 19.72 -12.29 -2.38
N GLY A 178 20.28 -13.45 -2.04
CA GLY A 178 19.51 -14.66 -1.82
C GLY A 178 18.45 -14.51 -0.72
N PRO A 179 18.83 -14.05 0.49
CA PRO A 179 17.85 -13.70 1.53
C PRO A 179 16.78 -12.72 1.06
N GLY A 180 17.15 -11.71 0.26
CA GLY A 180 16.21 -10.75 -0.32
C GLY A 180 15.19 -11.39 -1.27
N ILE A 181 15.63 -12.29 -2.14
CA ILE A 181 14.76 -13.06 -3.05
C ILE A 181 13.78 -13.92 -2.25
N VAL A 182 14.25 -14.63 -1.22
CA VAL A 182 13.37 -15.46 -0.38
C VAL A 182 12.37 -14.61 0.40
N ALA A 183 12.80 -13.49 0.97
CA ALA A 183 11.90 -12.58 1.68
C ALA A 183 10.84 -11.98 0.72
N ALA A 184 11.21 -11.66 -0.52
CA ALA A 184 10.26 -11.22 -1.54
C ALA A 184 9.25 -12.31 -1.89
N ALA A 185 9.71 -13.56 -2.10
CA ALA A 185 8.84 -14.71 -2.35
C ALA A 185 7.84 -14.93 -1.19
N PHE A 186 8.31 -14.87 0.05
CA PHE A 186 7.46 -15.00 1.24
C PHE A 186 6.37 -13.91 1.31
N ARG A 187 6.73 -12.65 1.03
CA ARG A 187 5.76 -11.55 0.98
C ARG A 187 4.73 -11.73 -0.14
N HIS A 188 5.17 -12.15 -1.34
CA HIS A 188 4.26 -12.44 -2.45
C HIS A 188 3.28 -13.56 -2.10
N ALA A 189 3.76 -14.65 -1.51
CA ALA A 189 2.91 -15.75 -1.04
C ALA A 189 1.89 -15.23 -0.01
N SER A 190 2.33 -14.43 0.97
CA SER A 190 1.46 -13.85 2.00
C SER A 190 0.35 -12.96 1.41
N ILE A 191 0.68 -12.11 0.45
CA ILE A 191 -0.28 -11.19 -0.18
C ILE A 191 -1.28 -11.96 -1.05
N ARG A 192 -0.80 -12.89 -1.87
CA ARG A 192 -1.67 -13.67 -2.77
C ARG A 192 -2.68 -14.56 -2.05
N ARG A 193 -2.27 -15.17 -0.95
CA ARG A 193 -3.10 -16.11 -0.19
C ARG A 193 -3.97 -15.46 0.87
N VAL A 194 -3.71 -14.19 1.17
CA VAL A 194 -4.47 -13.48 2.22
C VAL A 194 -4.36 -14.19 3.59
N ALA A 195 -3.26 -14.94 3.79
CA ALA A 195 -3.00 -15.73 4.98
C ALA A 195 -1.49 -15.80 5.26
N THR A 196 -1.11 -16.31 6.43
CA THR A 196 0.29 -16.65 6.72
C THR A 196 0.72 -17.81 5.82
N PRO A 197 1.76 -17.66 4.98
CA PRO A 197 2.22 -18.71 4.10
C PRO A 197 2.75 -19.91 4.88
N THR A 198 2.54 -21.10 4.33
CA THR A 198 3.28 -22.31 4.74
C THR A 198 4.66 -22.34 4.07
N LEU A 199 5.52 -23.27 4.47
CA LEU A 199 6.80 -23.47 3.79
C LEU A 199 6.58 -23.89 2.34
N ASP A 200 5.63 -24.77 2.05
CA ASP A 200 5.31 -25.20 0.68
C ASP A 200 4.89 -24.01 -0.19
N ASP A 201 4.08 -23.10 0.35
CA ASP A 201 3.67 -21.88 -0.34
C ASP A 201 4.87 -20.99 -0.69
N LEU A 202 5.84 -20.89 0.21
CA LEU A 202 7.08 -20.16 -0.04
C LEU A 202 7.91 -20.83 -1.12
N LEU A 203 8.08 -22.17 -1.04
CA LEU A 203 8.86 -22.92 -2.02
C LEU A 203 8.26 -22.84 -3.43
N ASP A 204 6.93 -22.83 -3.54
CA ASP A 204 6.19 -22.66 -4.80
C ASP A 204 6.40 -21.25 -5.43
N GLU A 205 6.61 -20.22 -4.63
CA GLU A 205 6.87 -18.86 -5.12
C GLU A 205 8.33 -18.58 -5.49
N LEU A 206 9.29 -19.35 -4.97
CA LEU A 206 10.72 -19.13 -5.20
C LEU A 206 11.15 -19.16 -6.67
N PRO A 207 10.63 -20.07 -7.53
CA PRO A 207 10.95 -20.05 -8.96
C PRO A 207 10.58 -18.72 -9.64
N THR A 208 9.41 -18.17 -9.29
CA THR A 208 8.95 -16.88 -9.82
C THR A 208 9.84 -15.73 -9.33
N ALA A 209 10.17 -15.71 -8.05
CA ALA A 209 11.02 -14.68 -7.46
C ALA A 209 12.45 -14.71 -8.04
N LEU A 210 13.03 -15.90 -8.22
CA LEU A 210 14.34 -16.07 -8.85
C LEU A 210 14.33 -15.62 -10.30
N ASN A 211 13.31 -16.00 -11.08
CA ASN A 211 13.18 -15.55 -12.46
C ASN A 211 13.03 -14.01 -12.54
N THR A 212 12.27 -13.41 -11.65
CA THR A 212 12.13 -11.95 -11.53
C THR A 212 13.49 -11.29 -11.26
N ALA A 213 14.30 -11.86 -10.37
CA ALA A 213 15.65 -11.38 -10.13
C ALA A 213 16.50 -11.44 -11.40
N ARG A 214 16.48 -12.56 -12.12
CA ARG A 214 17.23 -12.74 -13.39
C ARG A 214 16.81 -11.75 -14.47
N GLU A 215 15.52 -11.47 -14.59
CA GLU A 215 15.02 -10.46 -15.54
C GLU A 215 15.49 -9.05 -15.19
N LEU A 216 15.46 -8.68 -13.90
CA LEU A 216 15.98 -7.40 -13.43
C LEU A 216 17.48 -7.26 -13.71
N TYR A 217 18.25 -8.30 -13.44
CA TYR A 217 19.69 -8.30 -13.76
C TYR A 217 19.97 -8.19 -15.25
N ALA A 218 19.08 -8.72 -16.09
CA ALA A 218 19.14 -8.55 -17.55
C ALA A 218 18.69 -7.14 -18.00
N GLY A 219 18.39 -6.22 -17.06
CA GLY A 219 17.94 -4.86 -17.37
C GLY A 219 16.49 -4.78 -17.85
N LYS A 220 15.69 -5.84 -17.67
CA LYS A 220 14.29 -5.84 -18.09
C LYS A 220 13.40 -5.28 -16.99
N PRO A 221 12.35 -4.51 -17.34
CA PRO A 221 11.33 -4.14 -16.39
C PRO A 221 10.50 -5.37 -15.98
N VAL A 222 10.21 -5.48 -14.70
CA VAL A 222 9.32 -6.51 -14.14
C VAL A 222 8.08 -5.88 -13.52
N GLN A 223 7.06 -6.69 -13.24
CA GLN A 223 5.92 -6.26 -12.45
C GLN A 223 6.12 -6.66 -11.00
N THR A 224 5.89 -5.72 -10.09
CA THR A 224 5.91 -5.99 -8.64
C THR A 224 4.62 -5.56 -7.98
N ILE A 225 4.34 -6.14 -6.81
CA ILE A 225 3.15 -5.82 -6.04
C ILE A 225 3.32 -4.44 -5.41
N ALA A 226 2.25 -3.66 -5.46
CA ALA A 226 2.15 -2.37 -4.80
C ALA A 226 0.85 -2.31 -3.99
N LEU A 227 0.97 -1.80 -2.77
CA LEU A 227 -0.10 -1.72 -1.79
C LEU A 227 -0.29 -0.28 -1.32
N ALA A 228 -1.53 0.13 -1.09
CA ALA A 228 -1.82 1.39 -0.43
C ALA A 228 -3.02 1.26 0.51
N GLY A 229 -2.88 1.77 1.73
CA GLY A 229 -3.96 1.81 2.70
C GLY A 229 -4.91 2.99 2.46
N LEU A 230 -6.19 2.75 2.66
CA LEU A 230 -7.25 3.77 2.62
C LEU A 230 -8.07 3.70 3.89
N SER A 231 -8.49 4.85 4.43
CA SER A 231 -9.32 4.95 5.63
C SER A 231 -10.57 5.76 5.39
N GLY A 232 -11.61 5.50 6.21
CA GLY A 232 -12.87 6.25 6.26
C GLY A 232 -14.07 5.49 5.72
N VAL A 233 -13.87 4.30 5.11
CA VAL A 233 -14.95 3.49 4.53
C VAL A 233 -14.72 2.01 4.81
N LEU A 234 -15.80 1.28 5.10
CA LEU A 234 -15.82 -0.17 5.24
C LEU A 234 -16.67 -0.79 4.12
N LEU A 235 -16.22 -1.91 3.57
CA LEU A 235 -17.04 -2.71 2.67
C LEU A 235 -18.20 -3.40 3.42
N PRO A 236 -19.29 -3.77 2.74
CA PRO A 236 -20.33 -4.60 3.33
C PRO A 236 -19.78 -5.99 3.69
N GLU A 237 -20.40 -6.66 4.65
CA GLU A 237 -19.93 -7.98 5.14
C GLU A 237 -19.97 -9.05 4.04
N GLU A 238 -20.94 -8.94 3.12
CA GLU A 238 -21.16 -9.85 2.02
C GLU A 238 -20.15 -9.67 0.86
N LYS A 239 -19.42 -8.54 0.83
CA LYS A 239 -18.48 -8.21 -0.23
C LYS A 239 -17.18 -7.68 0.36
N GLN A 240 -16.20 -8.54 0.49
CA GLN A 240 -14.91 -8.21 1.14
C GLN A 240 -13.87 -7.60 0.20
N GLU A 241 -14.16 -7.55 -1.11
CA GLU A 241 -13.29 -6.93 -2.10
C GLU A 241 -14.10 -6.31 -3.25
N ILE A 242 -13.47 -5.37 -3.93
CA ILE A 242 -13.91 -4.74 -5.17
C ILE A 242 -12.85 -5.07 -6.22
N SER A 243 -13.27 -5.73 -7.30
CA SER A 243 -12.38 -6.09 -8.40
C SER A 243 -12.08 -4.88 -9.29
N ALA A 244 -10.87 -4.86 -9.83
CA ALA A 244 -10.44 -3.85 -10.79
C ALA A 244 -9.62 -4.53 -11.90
N PRO A 245 -9.60 -3.98 -13.15
CA PRO A 245 -8.80 -4.55 -14.25
C PRO A 245 -7.31 -4.64 -13.94
N TRP A 246 -6.82 -3.82 -13.03
CA TRP A 246 -5.41 -3.69 -12.63
C TRP A 246 -5.10 -4.29 -11.25
N GLY A 247 -6.07 -4.89 -10.55
CA GLY A 247 -5.92 -5.44 -9.19
C GLY A 247 -7.23 -5.44 -8.42
N ARG A 248 -7.19 -5.02 -7.15
CA ARG A 248 -8.39 -4.99 -6.29
C ARG A 248 -8.29 -3.96 -5.17
N VAL A 249 -9.46 -3.63 -4.59
CA VAL A 249 -9.57 -2.93 -3.30
C VAL A 249 -10.22 -3.90 -2.33
N ARG A 250 -9.55 -4.26 -1.26
CA ARG A 250 -10.01 -5.26 -0.28
C ARG A 250 -9.98 -4.71 1.14
N ILE A 251 -10.60 -5.39 2.05
CA ILE A 251 -10.44 -5.09 3.48
C ILE A 251 -8.96 -5.20 3.88
N THR A 252 -8.53 -4.32 4.79
CA THR A 252 -7.18 -4.40 5.35
C THR A 252 -7.08 -5.60 6.27
N LEU A 253 -6.05 -6.41 6.06
CA LEU A 253 -5.76 -7.61 6.82
C LEU A 253 -4.73 -7.33 7.91
N GLU A 254 -4.69 -8.19 8.92
CA GLU A 254 -3.66 -8.11 9.94
C GLU A 254 -2.25 -8.30 9.35
N SER A 255 -2.12 -9.11 8.29
CA SER A 255 -0.87 -9.28 7.55
C SER A 255 -0.37 -7.99 6.88
N ASP A 256 -1.26 -7.07 6.51
CA ASP A 256 -0.87 -5.77 5.95
C ASP A 256 -0.11 -4.93 6.98
N ASN A 257 -0.33 -5.14 8.27
CA ASN A 257 0.43 -4.48 9.34
C ASN A 257 1.93 -4.78 9.28
N ARG A 258 2.32 -5.92 8.70
CA ARG A 258 3.73 -6.29 8.51
C ARG A 258 4.42 -5.47 7.44
N HIS A 259 3.65 -4.92 6.49
CA HIS A 259 4.18 -4.08 5.42
C HIS A 259 4.39 -2.62 5.86
N VAL A 260 3.94 -2.27 7.07
CA VAL A 260 3.94 -0.89 7.57
C VAL A 260 4.65 -0.83 8.92
N ASP A 261 5.97 -0.89 8.90
CA ASP A 261 6.83 -1.05 10.09
C ASP A 261 6.66 -0.01 11.20
N SER A 262 6.11 1.14 10.91
CA SER A 262 6.03 2.27 11.85
C SER A 262 4.62 2.57 12.37
N LEU A 263 3.59 1.82 11.95
CA LEU A 263 2.19 2.22 12.14
C LEU A 263 1.40 1.36 13.13
N ARG A 264 2.09 0.63 13.97
CA ARG A 264 1.47 -0.37 14.86
C ARG A 264 0.57 0.18 15.96
N ASP A 265 0.53 1.49 16.16
CA ASP A 265 -0.23 2.08 17.24
C ASP A 265 -1.42 2.91 16.72
N LEU A 266 -2.60 2.52 17.20
CA LEU A 266 -3.76 3.41 17.23
C LEU A 266 -3.36 4.67 18.00
N THR A 267 -3.03 5.72 17.31
CA THR A 267 -2.89 7.03 17.93
C THR A 267 -4.29 7.62 18.07
N SER A 268 -4.79 7.64 19.28
CA SER A 268 -5.95 8.49 19.61
C SER A 268 -5.43 9.84 20.07
N MET A 269 -5.85 10.91 19.41
CA MET A 269 -5.56 12.27 19.82
C MET A 269 -6.88 12.99 20.10
N SER A 270 -7.01 13.53 21.31
CA SER A 270 -8.15 14.41 21.63
C SER A 270 -7.93 15.76 20.96
N LEU A 271 -8.88 16.18 20.15
CA LEU A 271 -8.88 17.50 19.53
C LEU A 271 -9.44 18.56 20.50
N PRO A 272 -9.11 19.85 20.28
CA PRO A 272 -9.59 20.94 21.15
C PRO A 272 -11.11 21.07 21.24
N ASP A 273 -11.85 20.53 20.28
CA ASP A 273 -13.32 20.48 20.24
C ASP A 273 -13.94 19.28 21.00
N GLY A 274 -13.10 18.49 21.70
CA GLY A 274 -13.52 17.30 22.44
C GLY A 274 -13.73 16.06 21.59
N SER A 275 -13.55 16.13 20.28
CA SER A 275 -13.58 14.95 19.41
C SER A 275 -12.28 14.13 19.54
N GLN A 276 -12.37 12.82 19.37
CA GLN A 276 -11.21 11.94 19.35
C GLN A 276 -10.83 11.61 17.89
N LEU A 277 -9.59 11.85 17.53
CA LEU A 277 -9.00 11.36 16.31
C LEU A 277 -8.45 9.95 16.59
N VAL A 278 -9.10 8.93 16.03
CA VAL A 278 -8.60 7.55 16.07
C VAL A 278 -8.01 7.25 14.69
N SER A 279 -6.71 7.12 14.59
CA SER A 279 -6.04 6.68 13.37
C SER A 279 -5.68 5.21 13.50
N ARG A 280 -6.26 4.38 12.63
CA ARG A 280 -5.68 3.07 12.32
C ARG A 280 -4.56 3.33 11.30
N GLY A 281 -3.32 3.13 11.70
CA GLY A 281 -2.18 3.37 10.84
C GLY A 281 -2.22 2.61 9.51
N THR A 282 -2.87 1.45 9.47
CA THR A 282 -3.02 0.61 8.26
C THR A 282 -4.23 0.94 7.39
N GLY A 283 -5.15 1.78 7.86
CA GLY A 283 -6.41 2.06 7.14
C GLY A 283 -7.45 0.96 7.31
N ASP A 284 -8.58 1.14 6.65
CA ASP A 284 -9.73 0.21 6.68
C ASP A 284 -9.73 -0.70 5.43
N LEU A 285 -9.20 -0.19 4.33
CA LEU A 285 -9.09 -0.86 3.04
C LEU A 285 -7.66 -0.82 2.51
N THR A 286 -7.31 -1.79 1.68
CA THR A 286 -6.03 -1.88 0.98
C THR A 286 -6.26 -1.96 -0.53
N VAL A 287 -5.69 -1.01 -1.26
CA VAL A 287 -5.52 -1.09 -2.72
C VAL A 287 -4.35 -2.02 -3.00
N GLU A 288 -4.57 -3.04 -3.80
CA GLU A 288 -3.56 -4.01 -4.23
C GLU A 288 -3.48 -4.00 -5.75
N THR A 289 -2.30 -3.71 -6.28
CA THR A 289 -2.05 -3.60 -7.72
C THR A 289 -0.65 -4.08 -8.08
N SER A 290 -0.37 -4.21 -9.37
CA SER A 290 0.98 -4.43 -9.90
C SER A 290 1.47 -3.16 -10.58
N VAL A 291 2.74 -2.85 -10.38
CA VAL A 291 3.40 -1.68 -10.98
C VAL A 291 4.73 -2.09 -11.62
N PRO A 292 5.17 -1.37 -12.66
CA PRO A 292 6.47 -1.64 -13.27
C PRO A 292 7.60 -1.30 -12.29
N TRP A 293 8.59 -2.17 -12.24
CA TRP A 293 9.80 -2.01 -11.45
C TRP A 293 11.02 -2.18 -12.33
N VAL A 294 11.98 -1.29 -12.21
CA VAL A 294 13.26 -1.33 -12.92
C VAL A 294 14.38 -1.21 -11.89
N SER A 295 15.44 -1.99 -12.05
CA SER A 295 16.65 -1.86 -11.26
C SER A 295 17.85 -1.78 -12.20
N GLU A 296 18.84 -0.98 -11.83
CA GLU A 296 20.12 -0.89 -12.48
C GLU A 296 21.19 -1.38 -11.50
N PHE A 297 22.05 -2.28 -11.96
CA PHE A 297 23.10 -2.87 -11.16
C PHE A 297 24.44 -2.44 -11.74
N THR A 298 25.28 -1.81 -10.91
CA THR A 298 26.61 -1.37 -11.30
C THR A 298 27.63 -1.85 -10.26
N GLN A 299 28.85 -2.10 -10.70
CA GLN A 299 29.96 -2.31 -9.77
C GLN A 299 30.15 -1.04 -8.93
N GLN A 300 30.71 -1.20 -7.72
CA GLN A 300 30.93 -0.07 -6.83
C GLN A 300 31.75 1.01 -7.55
N PRO A 301 31.23 2.25 -7.69
CA PRO A 301 31.99 3.33 -8.27
C PRO A 301 33.19 3.69 -7.37
N ALA A 302 34.21 4.27 -7.96
CA ALA A 302 35.32 4.84 -7.22
C ALA A 302 34.84 5.83 -6.16
N GLU A 303 35.56 5.96 -5.04
CA GLU A 303 35.17 6.79 -3.90
C GLU A 303 34.58 8.15 -4.32
N GLY A 304 33.36 8.39 -3.93
CA GLY A 304 32.67 9.71 -4.05
C GLY A 304 31.67 9.86 -5.18
N GLU A 305 31.56 8.93 -6.14
CA GLU A 305 30.56 8.99 -7.22
C GLU A 305 29.41 7.99 -6.98
N TRP A 306 28.32 8.48 -6.40
CA TRP A 306 27.10 7.70 -6.32
C TRP A 306 26.28 7.90 -7.60
N PRO A 307 25.81 6.79 -8.25
CA PRO A 307 24.94 6.94 -9.42
C PRO A 307 23.68 7.71 -9.02
N SER A 308 23.29 8.65 -9.87
CA SER A 308 22.02 9.33 -9.72
C SER A 308 20.90 8.30 -9.81
N GLY A 309 19.99 8.30 -8.83
CA GLY A 309 18.89 7.33 -8.78
C GLY A 309 18.07 7.32 -10.07
N ILE A 310 17.66 6.14 -10.53
CA ILE A 310 16.69 6.01 -11.62
C ILE A 310 15.37 6.63 -11.13
N SER A 311 14.80 7.53 -11.92
CA SER A 311 13.48 8.09 -11.63
C SER A 311 12.45 6.95 -11.56
N SER A 312 11.94 6.70 -10.37
CA SER A 312 10.93 5.65 -10.17
C SER A 312 9.58 6.12 -10.66
N THR A 313 9.03 5.40 -11.62
CA THR A 313 7.64 5.56 -12.02
C THR A 313 6.69 4.69 -11.18
N SER A 314 7.20 3.74 -10.42
CA SER A 314 6.40 2.75 -9.66
C SER A 314 5.46 3.41 -8.66
N TYR A 315 5.97 4.32 -7.81
CA TYR A 315 5.13 5.07 -6.87
C TYR A 315 4.13 6.00 -7.57
N SER A 316 4.51 6.60 -8.70
CA SER A 316 3.60 7.41 -9.50
C SER A 316 2.47 6.57 -10.11
N HIS A 317 2.74 5.33 -10.51
CA HIS A 317 1.72 4.39 -10.96
C HIS A 317 0.77 4.01 -9.81
N LEU A 318 1.30 3.68 -8.64
CA LEU A 318 0.49 3.38 -7.45
C LEU A 318 -0.38 4.59 -7.05
N ASP A 319 0.21 5.79 -6.97
CA ASP A 319 -0.53 7.02 -6.63
C ASP A 319 -1.67 7.26 -7.62
N ARG A 320 -1.43 7.08 -8.92
CA ARG A 320 -2.48 7.19 -9.93
C ARG A 320 -3.63 6.21 -9.65
N ARG A 321 -3.34 4.92 -9.35
CA ARG A 321 -4.37 3.93 -9.00
C ARG A 321 -5.15 4.31 -7.75
N VAL A 322 -4.47 4.82 -6.74
CA VAL A 322 -5.12 5.35 -5.53
C VAL A 322 -6.04 6.52 -5.86
N GLN A 323 -5.61 7.45 -6.70
CA GLN A 323 -6.46 8.58 -7.14
C GLN A 323 -7.66 8.10 -7.97
N ASP A 324 -7.48 7.12 -8.87
CA ASP A 324 -8.57 6.53 -9.66
C ASP A 324 -9.62 5.86 -8.74
N VAL A 325 -9.18 5.11 -7.74
CA VAL A 325 -10.04 4.48 -6.72
C VAL A 325 -10.85 5.53 -5.96
N ARG A 326 -10.21 6.60 -5.52
CA ARG A 326 -10.86 7.71 -4.79
C ARG A 326 -11.83 8.48 -5.67
N LEU A 327 -11.45 8.73 -6.92
CA LEU A 327 -12.34 9.38 -7.89
C LEU A 327 -13.56 8.51 -8.19
N ALA A 328 -13.34 7.21 -8.47
CA ALA A 328 -14.43 6.26 -8.68
C ALA A 328 -15.41 6.24 -7.50
N PHE A 329 -14.89 6.27 -6.27
CA PHE A 329 -15.71 6.36 -5.06
C PHE A 329 -16.54 7.64 -5.02
N ALA A 330 -15.93 8.78 -5.29
CA ALA A 330 -16.61 10.08 -5.32
C ALA A 330 -17.72 10.13 -6.38
N LEU A 331 -17.47 9.52 -7.55
CA LEU A 331 -18.46 9.43 -8.63
C LEU A 331 -19.56 8.41 -8.32
N ALA A 332 -19.26 7.33 -7.64
CA ALA A 332 -20.24 6.30 -7.28
C ALA A 332 -21.26 6.81 -6.24
N MET A 333 -20.79 7.55 -5.23
CA MET A 333 -21.64 7.97 -4.11
C MET A 333 -22.55 9.15 -4.44
N ASP A 334 -22.15 10.03 -5.36
CA ASP A 334 -22.94 11.20 -5.79
C ASP A 334 -23.44 12.08 -4.65
N ASP A 335 -22.59 12.28 -3.63
CA ASP A 335 -22.93 13.03 -2.41
C ASP A 335 -21.86 14.10 -2.14
N PRO A 336 -22.23 15.39 -1.99
CA PRO A 336 -21.31 16.46 -1.62
C PRO A 336 -20.74 16.33 -0.19
N HIS A 337 -21.37 15.50 0.64
CA HIS A 337 -20.97 15.23 2.03
C HIS A 337 -20.38 13.83 2.23
N LEU A 338 -19.77 13.30 1.19
CA LEU A 338 -19.09 12.00 1.20
C LEU A 338 -18.20 11.81 2.43
N PRO A 339 -18.21 10.61 3.03
CA PRO A 339 -17.16 10.24 3.95
C PRO A 339 -15.81 10.33 3.21
N PRO A 340 -14.80 10.95 3.84
CA PRO A 340 -13.50 11.06 3.20
C PRO A 340 -12.88 9.66 3.03
N LEU A 341 -12.47 9.33 1.81
CA LEU A 341 -11.63 8.17 1.53
C LEU A 341 -10.17 8.66 1.45
N LEU A 342 -9.41 8.39 2.51
CA LEU A 342 -8.12 9.01 2.76
C LEU A 342 -7.00 7.99 2.58
N PRO A 343 -5.96 8.26 1.78
CA PRO A 343 -4.78 7.42 1.74
C PRO A 343 -4.02 7.54 3.07
N THR A 344 -3.58 6.39 3.59
CA THR A 344 -2.88 6.30 4.87
C THR A 344 -1.40 5.97 4.69
N TRP A 345 -1.08 5.01 3.83
CA TRP A 345 0.27 4.60 3.50
C TRP A 345 0.34 4.07 2.09
N ALA A 346 1.54 3.97 1.55
CA ALA A 346 1.80 3.36 0.26
C ALA A 346 3.13 2.61 0.31
N LYS A 347 3.19 1.43 -0.30
CA LYS A 347 4.38 0.60 -0.40
C LYS A 347 4.44 -0.06 -1.77
N VAL A 348 5.60 -0.02 -2.37
CA VAL A 348 5.92 -0.83 -3.55
C VAL A 348 6.91 -1.89 -3.10
N GLU A 349 6.56 -3.16 -3.29
CA GLU A 349 7.43 -4.26 -2.89
C GLU A 349 8.69 -4.30 -3.76
N ASN A 350 9.84 -4.35 -3.11
CA ASN A 350 11.10 -4.59 -3.82
C ASN A 350 11.19 -6.09 -4.15
N PRO A 351 11.28 -6.47 -5.42
CA PRO A 351 11.23 -7.89 -5.82
C PRO A 351 12.49 -8.70 -5.48
N ILE A 352 13.58 -8.04 -5.05
CA ILE A 352 14.88 -8.70 -4.81
C ILE A 352 15.54 -8.32 -3.49
N ALA A 353 14.97 -7.40 -2.75
CA ALA A 353 15.53 -6.95 -1.48
C ALA A 353 14.41 -6.70 -0.47
N ASP A 354 14.76 -6.80 0.80
CA ASP A 354 13.82 -6.57 1.88
C ASP A 354 13.68 -5.08 2.27
N ALA A 355 14.52 -4.23 1.72
CA ALA A 355 14.49 -2.79 1.96
C ALA A 355 13.36 -2.13 1.15
N ALA A 356 12.17 -2.17 1.69
CA ALA A 356 11.07 -1.41 1.13
C ALA A 356 10.80 -0.20 2.03
N GLY A 357 11.05 0.99 1.52
CA GLY A 357 10.53 2.20 2.14
C GLY A 357 9.02 2.25 1.97
N SER A 358 8.26 2.39 3.05
CA SER A 358 6.85 2.79 2.98
C SER A 358 6.78 4.32 3.03
N THR A 359 5.93 4.89 2.20
CA THR A 359 5.60 6.32 2.33
C THR A 359 4.34 6.46 3.17
N MET A 360 4.38 7.41 4.10
CA MET A 360 3.24 7.75 4.94
C MET A 360 2.62 9.05 4.49
N THR A 361 1.30 9.08 4.45
CA THR A 361 0.58 10.34 4.29
C THR A 361 0.42 10.99 5.67
N GLU A 362 0.80 12.26 5.82
CA GLU A 362 0.51 13.02 7.04
C GLU A 362 -1.00 13.15 7.21
N ILE A 363 -1.60 12.26 8.00
CA ILE A 363 -3.01 12.27 8.34
C ILE A 363 -3.33 13.38 9.38
N ALA A 364 -2.29 14.01 9.93
CA ALA A 364 -2.36 14.92 11.09
C ALA A 364 -3.34 16.11 10.97
N ARG A 365 -3.96 16.31 9.80
CA ARG A 365 -4.91 17.44 9.57
C ARG A 365 -6.32 17.02 9.19
N LEU A 366 -6.59 15.73 9.11
CA LEU A 366 -7.89 15.26 8.62
C LEU A 366 -8.76 14.81 9.79
N ARG A 367 -9.97 15.38 9.89
CA ARG A 367 -10.96 14.92 10.87
C ARG A 367 -11.37 13.49 10.53
N GLN A 368 -10.75 12.51 11.19
CA GLN A 368 -11.22 11.15 11.08
C GLN A 368 -12.60 11.05 11.71
N ARG A 369 -13.56 10.67 10.89
CA ARG A 369 -14.86 10.19 11.36
C ARG A 369 -14.77 8.68 11.54
N MET A 370 -15.69 8.11 12.30
CA MET A 370 -15.89 6.66 12.28
C MET A 370 -16.08 6.22 10.82
N PRO A 371 -15.43 5.14 10.37
CA PRO A 371 -15.58 4.70 8.99
C PRO A 371 -17.06 4.38 8.70
N THR A 372 -17.50 4.76 7.52
CA THR A 372 -18.87 4.50 7.05
C THR A 372 -18.92 3.16 6.35
N ARG A 373 -19.81 2.26 6.78
CA ARG A 373 -20.05 1.00 6.07
C ARG A 373 -20.93 1.23 4.86
N LEU A 374 -20.49 0.76 3.71
CA LEU A 374 -21.25 0.82 2.48
C LEU A 374 -22.35 -0.26 2.43
N SER A 375 -23.40 -0.01 1.66
CA SER A 375 -24.31 -1.06 1.21
C SER A 375 -23.67 -1.87 0.06
N VAL A 376 -24.25 -3.03 -0.24
CA VAL A 376 -23.81 -3.86 -1.38
C VAL A 376 -23.95 -3.09 -2.69
N GLU A 377 -25.05 -2.38 -2.89
CA GLU A 377 -25.31 -1.59 -4.10
C GLU A 377 -24.30 -0.45 -4.27
N GLN A 378 -23.91 0.20 -3.18
CA GLN A 378 -22.87 1.24 -3.20
C GLN A 378 -21.51 0.66 -3.56
N ALA A 379 -21.15 -0.49 -3.01
CA ALA A 379 -19.90 -1.18 -3.33
C ALA A 379 -19.87 -1.64 -4.81
N GLU A 380 -20.98 -2.14 -5.34
CA GLU A 380 -21.11 -2.51 -6.75
C GLU A 380 -21.05 -1.29 -7.69
N GLU A 381 -21.67 -0.17 -7.32
CA GLU A 381 -21.57 1.06 -8.12
C GLU A 381 -20.13 1.59 -8.12
N TRP A 382 -19.43 1.51 -6.99
CA TRP A 382 -18.02 1.85 -6.92
C TRP A 382 -17.17 0.96 -7.85
N GLU A 383 -17.39 -0.35 -7.85
CA GLU A 383 -16.72 -1.30 -8.76
C GLU A 383 -16.98 -0.96 -10.23
N ARG A 384 -18.23 -0.63 -10.59
CA ARG A 384 -18.57 -0.19 -11.95
C ARG A 384 -17.82 1.08 -12.34
N TRP A 385 -17.68 2.05 -11.43
CA TRP A 385 -16.94 3.27 -11.70
C TRP A 385 -15.43 3.04 -11.84
N ILE A 386 -14.84 2.13 -11.07
CA ILE A 386 -13.43 1.73 -11.26
C ILE A 386 -13.23 1.17 -12.67
N ALA A 387 -14.13 0.31 -13.13
CA ALA A 387 -14.06 -0.24 -14.48
C ALA A 387 -14.26 0.83 -15.57
N VAL A 388 -15.14 1.81 -15.35
CA VAL A 388 -15.34 2.94 -16.28
C VAL A 388 -14.09 3.80 -16.41
N LEU A 389 -13.40 4.08 -15.31
CA LEU A 389 -12.22 4.94 -15.31
C LEU A 389 -10.98 4.27 -15.94
N ASP A 390 -10.94 2.94 -15.95
CA ASP A 390 -9.79 2.22 -16.50
C ASP A 390 -9.69 2.43 -18.01
N GLY A 391 -8.53 2.88 -18.45
CA GLY A 391 -8.27 3.18 -19.87
C GLY A 391 -8.79 4.53 -20.38
N LEU A 392 -9.45 5.35 -19.54
CA LEU A 392 -9.81 6.71 -19.93
C LEU A 392 -8.61 7.67 -19.82
N ALA A 393 -8.51 8.59 -20.78
CA ALA A 393 -7.49 9.64 -20.80
C ALA A 393 -7.85 10.79 -19.83
N LEU A 394 -7.84 10.50 -18.52
CA LEU A 394 -8.21 11.46 -17.47
C LEU A 394 -7.30 12.70 -17.45
N GLU A 395 -6.06 12.57 -17.89
CA GLU A 395 -5.10 13.66 -18.04
C GLU A 395 -5.62 14.77 -18.96
N ASN A 396 -6.48 14.46 -19.91
CA ASN A 396 -7.09 15.43 -20.81
C ASN A 396 -8.08 16.38 -20.09
N LEU A 397 -8.53 16.00 -18.89
CA LEU A 397 -9.32 16.89 -18.02
C LEU A 397 -8.44 17.78 -17.13
N GLY A 398 -7.11 17.75 -17.31
CA GLY A 398 -6.16 18.52 -16.52
C GLY A 398 -6.26 18.18 -15.02
N HIS A 399 -6.51 19.19 -14.19
CA HIS A 399 -6.56 19.02 -12.74
C HIS A 399 -7.96 18.70 -12.18
N ALA A 400 -8.97 18.44 -13.02
CA ALA A 400 -10.36 18.29 -12.58
C ALA A 400 -10.51 17.23 -11.47
N SER A 401 -9.95 16.03 -11.69
CA SER A 401 -10.05 14.92 -10.72
C SER A 401 -9.39 15.26 -9.37
N GLN A 402 -8.19 15.82 -9.39
CA GLN A 402 -7.49 16.24 -8.16
C GLN A 402 -8.24 17.34 -7.41
N ARG A 403 -8.79 18.34 -8.16
CA ARG A 403 -9.55 19.44 -7.57
C ARG A 403 -10.85 18.95 -6.95
N LEU A 404 -11.56 18.02 -7.61
CA LEU A 404 -12.74 17.41 -7.03
C LEU A 404 -12.40 16.68 -5.73
N LEU A 405 -11.38 15.80 -5.74
CA LEU A 405 -10.97 15.07 -4.55
C LEU A 405 -10.57 16.01 -3.41
N ARG A 406 -9.85 17.10 -3.70
CA ARG A 406 -9.54 18.11 -2.70
C ARG A 406 -10.80 18.75 -2.12
N ALA A 407 -11.73 19.17 -2.97
CA ALA A 407 -12.96 19.81 -2.54
C ALA A 407 -13.81 18.96 -1.59
N ILE A 408 -13.87 17.63 -1.85
CA ILE A 408 -14.74 16.72 -1.11
C ILE A 408 -14.07 16.04 0.09
N THR A 409 -12.73 15.82 0.05
CA THR A 409 -12.04 15.02 1.09
C THR A 409 -10.99 15.79 1.89
N GLU A 410 -10.33 16.79 1.30
CA GLU A 410 -9.15 17.42 1.91
C GLU A 410 -9.46 18.83 2.45
N ARG A 411 -10.42 19.56 1.84
CA ARG A 411 -10.76 20.91 2.26
C ARG A 411 -11.74 20.91 3.43
N GLN A 412 -11.30 21.47 4.54
CA GLN A 412 -12.17 21.71 5.71
C GLN A 412 -12.91 23.02 5.60
N ASP A 413 -12.29 24.03 4.97
CA ASP A 413 -12.90 25.33 4.74
C ASP A 413 -13.85 25.28 3.53
N PRO A 414 -15.14 25.60 3.70
CA PRO A 414 -16.09 25.69 2.59
C PRO A 414 -15.65 26.66 1.48
N VAL A 415 -14.88 27.69 1.81
CA VAL A 415 -14.31 28.65 0.86
C VAL A 415 -13.38 27.94 -0.13
N ASP A 416 -12.41 27.22 0.39
CA ASP A 416 -11.45 26.49 -0.43
C ASP A 416 -12.12 25.40 -1.27
N ALA A 417 -13.07 24.67 -0.68
CA ALA A 417 -13.83 23.64 -1.37
C ALA A 417 -14.69 24.20 -2.51
N LEU A 418 -15.31 25.38 -2.31
CA LEU A 418 -16.05 26.09 -3.36
C LEU A 418 -15.12 26.50 -4.52
N VAL A 419 -13.95 27.06 -4.21
CA VAL A 419 -12.97 27.47 -5.22
C VAL A 419 -12.48 26.27 -6.02
N ASP A 420 -12.09 25.18 -5.34
CA ASP A 420 -11.62 23.95 -6.01
C ASP A 420 -12.73 23.34 -6.90
N SER A 421 -13.99 23.35 -6.47
CA SER A 421 -15.12 22.84 -7.26
C SER A 421 -15.39 23.67 -8.54
N VAL A 422 -15.29 24.99 -8.46
CA VAL A 422 -15.42 25.84 -9.64
C VAL A 422 -14.24 25.63 -10.61
N ILE A 423 -13.03 25.37 -10.10
CA ILE A 423 -11.89 25.01 -10.94
C ILE A 423 -12.14 23.67 -11.68
N VAL A 424 -12.89 22.72 -11.09
CA VAL A 424 -13.32 21.52 -11.82
C VAL A 424 -14.15 21.91 -13.05
N TRP A 425 -15.14 22.80 -12.90
CA TRP A 425 -15.96 23.28 -14.01
C TRP A 425 -15.11 23.93 -15.11
N GLU A 426 -14.17 24.80 -14.70
CA GLU A 426 -13.23 25.47 -15.59
C GLU A 426 -12.29 24.49 -16.28
N SER A 427 -11.85 23.44 -15.60
CA SER A 427 -11.01 22.39 -16.19
C SER A 427 -11.76 21.59 -17.26
N ILE A 428 -13.08 21.41 -17.13
CA ILE A 428 -13.89 20.70 -18.12
C ILE A 428 -14.20 21.62 -19.31
N PHE A 429 -14.66 22.89 -19.08
CA PHE A 429 -15.22 23.78 -20.12
C PHE A 429 -14.65 25.19 -20.11
N GLY A 430 -13.58 25.47 -19.37
CA GLY A 430 -12.99 26.82 -19.31
C GLY A 430 -12.43 27.30 -20.62
N THR A 431 -12.51 28.61 -20.84
CA THR A 431 -12.00 29.33 -22.03
C THR A 431 -11.30 30.60 -21.58
N HIS A 432 -10.48 31.20 -22.46
CA HIS A 432 -9.83 32.48 -22.15
C HIS A 432 -10.79 33.66 -22.15
N ASN A 433 -11.88 33.60 -22.95
CA ASN A 433 -12.84 34.67 -23.09
C ASN A 433 -14.21 34.27 -22.60
N GLU A 434 -14.93 35.17 -21.95
CA GLU A 434 -16.31 34.95 -21.43
C GLU A 434 -16.47 33.69 -20.60
N ILE A 435 -15.44 33.36 -19.79
CA ILE A 435 -15.31 32.09 -19.06
C ILE A 435 -16.59 31.73 -18.29
N THR A 436 -17.17 32.67 -17.54
CA THR A 436 -18.36 32.41 -16.74
C THR A 436 -19.57 32.03 -17.59
N PHE A 437 -19.78 32.75 -18.73
CA PHE A 437 -20.91 32.44 -19.61
C PHE A 437 -20.73 31.07 -20.27
N ARG A 438 -19.57 30.82 -20.85
CA ARG A 438 -19.30 29.57 -21.58
C ARG A 438 -19.32 28.34 -20.70
N VAL A 439 -18.70 28.40 -19.50
CA VAL A 439 -18.74 27.29 -18.56
C VAL A 439 -20.15 27.00 -18.08
N CYS A 440 -20.92 28.06 -17.68
CA CYS A 440 -22.30 27.86 -17.22
C CYS A 440 -23.22 27.34 -18.35
N ALA A 441 -23.05 27.83 -19.58
CA ALA A 441 -23.84 27.37 -20.72
C ALA A 441 -23.50 25.93 -21.13
N SER A 442 -22.21 25.58 -21.15
CA SER A 442 -21.76 24.21 -21.45
C SER A 442 -22.26 23.21 -20.39
N LEU A 443 -22.17 23.54 -19.10
CA LEU A 443 -22.70 22.71 -18.02
C LEU A 443 -24.23 22.57 -18.13
N ALA A 444 -24.95 23.66 -18.41
CA ALA A 444 -26.40 23.61 -18.62
C ALA A 444 -26.77 22.70 -19.79
N ARG A 445 -25.99 22.77 -20.88
CA ARG A 445 -26.22 21.94 -22.07
C ARG A 445 -25.92 20.46 -21.78
N LEU A 446 -24.86 20.21 -21.01
CA LEU A 446 -24.46 18.85 -20.64
C LEU A 446 -25.46 18.17 -19.69
N LEU A 447 -26.00 18.91 -18.70
CA LEU A 447 -26.73 18.34 -17.57
C LEU A 447 -28.25 18.49 -17.66
N CYS A 448 -28.77 19.38 -18.55
CA CYS A 448 -30.19 19.67 -18.63
C CYS A 448 -30.75 19.39 -20.02
N GLN A 449 -31.94 18.84 -20.06
CA GLN A 449 -32.60 18.43 -21.31
C GLN A 449 -33.39 19.59 -21.97
N THR A 450 -34.21 20.27 -21.17
CA THR A 450 -35.12 21.31 -21.67
C THR A 450 -34.50 22.71 -21.61
N LEU A 451 -35.03 23.65 -22.39
CA LEU A 451 -34.58 25.03 -22.35
C LEU A 451 -34.87 25.69 -20.97
N GLU A 452 -36.01 25.35 -20.37
CA GLU A 452 -36.40 25.88 -19.08
C GLU A 452 -35.42 25.45 -18.00
N GLU A 453 -35.09 24.15 -17.93
CA GLU A 453 -34.07 23.62 -17.02
C GLU A 453 -32.71 24.29 -17.23
N ARG A 454 -32.28 24.45 -18.49
CA ARG A 454 -31.01 25.11 -18.82
C ARG A 454 -30.94 26.56 -18.34
N LEU A 455 -32.04 27.32 -18.50
CA LEU A 455 -32.10 28.70 -18.01
C LEU A 455 -32.05 28.78 -16.48
N ALA A 456 -32.80 27.92 -15.80
CA ALA A 456 -32.78 27.81 -14.34
C ALA A 456 -31.40 27.41 -13.80
N PHE A 457 -30.77 26.40 -14.43
CA PHE A 457 -29.44 25.96 -14.10
C PHE A 457 -28.38 27.04 -14.32
N MET A 458 -28.41 27.72 -15.45
CA MET A 458 -27.48 28.81 -15.74
C MET A 458 -27.54 29.94 -14.69
N LYS A 459 -28.75 30.27 -14.19
CA LYS A 459 -28.89 31.24 -13.10
C LYS A 459 -28.18 30.74 -11.84
N LYS A 460 -28.47 29.50 -11.42
CA LYS A 460 -27.84 28.88 -10.25
C LYS A 460 -26.31 28.80 -10.37
N ALA A 461 -25.79 28.40 -11.54
CA ALA A 461 -24.35 28.31 -11.78
C ALA A 461 -23.67 29.69 -11.76
N LYS A 462 -24.31 30.73 -12.31
CA LYS A 462 -23.80 32.11 -12.26
C LYS A 462 -23.77 32.65 -10.83
N ASP A 463 -24.75 32.31 -9.99
CA ASP A 463 -24.77 32.71 -8.58
C ASP A 463 -23.57 32.10 -7.82
N VAL A 464 -23.23 30.83 -8.10
CA VAL A 464 -22.03 30.15 -7.56
C VAL A 464 -20.75 30.86 -8.03
N TYR A 465 -20.64 31.18 -9.32
CA TYR A 465 -19.48 31.92 -9.86
C TYR A 465 -19.32 33.30 -9.21
N SER A 466 -20.43 34.01 -9.04
CA SER A 466 -20.44 35.31 -8.37
C SER A 466 -19.97 35.20 -6.92
N MET A 467 -20.42 34.16 -6.21
CA MET A 467 -19.97 33.88 -4.85
C MET A 467 -18.46 33.64 -4.80
N ARG A 468 -17.95 32.73 -5.65
CA ARG A 468 -16.50 32.44 -5.77
C ARG A 468 -15.69 33.71 -6.09
N SER A 469 -16.18 34.53 -7.03
CA SER A 469 -15.50 35.78 -7.42
C SER A 469 -15.42 36.76 -6.24
N ARG A 470 -16.51 36.98 -5.52
CA ARG A 470 -16.54 37.85 -4.33
C ARG A 470 -15.53 37.38 -3.28
N ILE A 471 -15.48 36.08 -2.99
CA ILE A 471 -14.57 35.49 -2.01
C ILE A 471 -13.11 35.70 -2.42
N VAL A 472 -12.75 35.38 -3.68
CA VAL A 472 -11.38 35.54 -4.20
C VAL A 472 -10.94 37.00 -4.17
N HIS A 473 -11.86 37.94 -4.35
CA HIS A 473 -11.58 39.39 -4.26
C HIS A 473 -11.68 39.95 -2.83
N GLY A 474 -11.77 39.10 -1.80
CA GLY A 474 -11.65 39.49 -0.40
C GLY A 474 -12.93 40.08 0.22
N ALA A 475 -14.10 39.76 -0.29
CA ALA A 475 -15.37 40.20 0.32
C ALA A 475 -15.53 39.56 1.70
N SER A 476 -15.56 40.39 2.75
CA SER A 476 -15.72 39.96 4.15
C SER A 476 -17.15 39.93 4.64
N ASP A 477 -18.12 40.37 3.84
CA ASP A 477 -19.53 40.51 4.19
C ASP A 477 -20.40 39.28 3.88
N VAL A 478 -19.77 38.19 3.39
CA VAL A 478 -20.48 36.96 2.98
C VAL A 478 -20.65 36.03 4.17
N LYS A 479 -21.92 35.66 4.44
CA LYS A 479 -22.25 34.73 5.52
C LYS A 479 -21.76 33.29 5.18
N MET A 480 -21.21 32.59 6.16
CA MET A 480 -20.66 31.23 6.00
C MET A 480 -21.73 30.23 5.53
N GLU A 481 -23.00 30.38 5.97
CA GLU A 481 -24.09 29.50 5.52
C GLU A 481 -24.28 29.58 4.00
N LYS A 482 -24.23 30.78 3.41
CA LYS A 482 -24.34 30.97 1.95
C LYS A 482 -23.15 30.44 1.19
N ILE A 483 -21.96 30.50 1.79
CA ILE A 483 -20.75 29.90 1.20
C ILE A 483 -20.91 28.39 1.18
N SER A 484 -21.37 27.78 2.29
CA SER A 484 -21.59 26.34 2.38
C SER A 484 -22.66 25.84 1.39
N GLU A 485 -23.78 26.56 1.25
CA GLU A 485 -24.81 26.25 0.24
C GLU A 485 -24.24 26.32 -1.18
N SER A 486 -23.45 27.34 -1.48
CA SER A 486 -22.82 27.51 -2.80
C SER A 486 -21.78 26.42 -3.06
N ARG A 487 -21.03 26.00 -2.03
CA ARG A 487 -20.07 24.88 -2.09
C ARG A 487 -20.79 23.58 -2.40
N ASP A 488 -21.89 23.28 -1.73
CA ASP A 488 -22.66 22.03 -1.96
C ASP A 488 -23.16 21.97 -3.41
N VAL A 489 -23.70 23.07 -3.91
CA VAL A 489 -24.11 23.18 -5.31
C VAL A 489 -22.92 22.99 -6.24
N ALA A 490 -21.79 23.63 -5.96
CA ALA A 490 -20.60 23.54 -6.79
C ALA A 490 -20.05 22.11 -6.87
N VAL A 491 -19.98 21.41 -5.74
CA VAL A 491 -19.55 20.02 -5.65
C VAL A 491 -20.50 19.09 -6.42
N GLN A 492 -21.82 19.21 -6.19
CA GLN A 492 -22.83 18.40 -6.89
C GLN A 492 -22.73 18.54 -8.40
N VAL A 493 -22.60 19.78 -8.90
CA VAL A 493 -22.45 20.05 -10.34
C VAL A 493 -21.13 19.49 -10.85
N ALA A 494 -20.04 19.59 -10.11
CA ALA A 494 -18.75 19.02 -10.49
C ALA A 494 -18.81 17.49 -10.62
N ILE A 495 -19.43 16.80 -9.65
CA ILE A 495 -19.63 15.35 -9.69
C ILE A 495 -20.52 14.99 -10.90
N ALA A 496 -21.67 15.63 -11.05
CA ALA A 496 -22.60 15.35 -12.15
C ALA A 496 -21.95 15.56 -13.53
N ALA A 497 -21.20 16.66 -13.69
CA ALA A 497 -20.49 16.95 -14.95
C ALA A 497 -19.43 15.90 -15.26
N LEU A 498 -18.61 15.50 -14.28
CA LEU A 498 -17.62 14.44 -14.46
C LEU A 498 -18.26 13.10 -14.75
N ARG A 499 -19.34 12.73 -14.04
CA ARG A 499 -20.08 11.50 -14.33
C ARG A 499 -20.56 11.45 -15.77
N THR A 500 -21.17 12.54 -16.25
CA THR A 500 -21.68 12.62 -17.62
C THR A 500 -20.55 12.59 -18.64
N VAL A 501 -19.46 13.34 -18.42
CA VAL A 501 -18.31 13.36 -19.33
C VAL A 501 -17.63 11.99 -19.40
N LEU A 502 -17.42 11.34 -18.26
CA LEU A 502 -16.65 10.09 -18.21
C LEU A 502 -17.44 8.86 -18.67
N ARG A 503 -18.75 8.83 -18.45
CA ARG A 503 -19.60 7.69 -18.79
C ARG A 503 -20.41 7.88 -20.06
N ASP A 504 -21.07 9.05 -20.19
CA ASP A 504 -22.06 9.26 -21.23
C ASP A 504 -21.48 10.03 -22.44
N ARG A 505 -20.40 10.81 -22.23
CA ARG A 505 -19.76 11.65 -23.25
C ARG A 505 -18.23 11.50 -23.27
N PRO A 506 -17.69 10.25 -23.31
CA PRO A 506 -16.25 10.03 -23.39
C PRO A 506 -15.61 10.61 -24.66
N ASP A 507 -16.40 10.90 -25.69
CA ASP A 507 -15.98 11.63 -26.89
C ASP A 507 -15.35 13.00 -26.57
N LEU A 508 -15.79 13.66 -25.51
CA LEU A 508 -15.23 14.94 -25.05
C LEU A 508 -13.79 14.81 -24.53
N LEU A 509 -13.38 13.63 -24.08
CA LEU A 509 -12.00 13.36 -23.65
C LEU A 509 -11.00 13.34 -24.81
N ALA A 510 -11.45 13.23 -26.05
CA ALA A 510 -10.57 13.35 -27.22
C ALA A 510 -9.98 14.77 -27.38
N PHE A 511 -10.57 15.77 -26.72
CA PHE A 511 -10.08 17.14 -26.74
C PHE A 511 -9.26 17.44 -25.49
N THR A 512 -7.99 17.78 -25.64
CA THR A 512 -7.12 18.24 -24.53
C THR A 512 -7.47 19.67 -24.09
N ASP A 513 -8.00 20.49 -25.00
CA ASP A 513 -8.40 21.87 -24.77
C ASP A 513 -9.85 21.97 -24.28
N SER A 514 -10.04 22.57 -23.08
CA SER A 514 -11.36 22.76 -22.46
C SER A 514 -12.28 23.69 -23.28
N GLY A 515 -11.72 24.64 -24.00
CA GLY A 515 -12.46 25.52 -24.89
C GLY A 515 -13.08 24.77 -26.07
N LYS A 516 -12.34 23.80 -26.65
CA LYS A 516 -12.87 22.94 -27.73
C LYS A 516 -13.99 22.04 -27.22
N ARG A 517 -13.89 21.52 -25.97
CA ARG A 517 -14.99 20.79 -25.34
C ARG A 517 -16.22 21.65 -25.16
N SER A 518 -16.03 22.90 -24.70
CA SER A 518 -17.12 23.90 -24.60
C SER A 518 -17.77 24.17 -25.96
N GLU A 519 -16.98 24.43 -27.02
CA GLU A 519 -17.49 24.62 -28.36
C GLU A 519 -18.29 23.42 -28.87
N ARG A 520 -17.73 22.20 -28.69
CA ARG A 520 -18.39 20.97 -29.11
C ARG A 520 -19.78 20.82 -28.48
N ILE A 521 -19.89 20.97 -27.15
CA ILE A 521 -21.16 20.79 -26.43
C ILE A 521 -22.18 21.91 -26.73
N MET A 522 -21.71 23.13 -27.00
CA MET A 522 -22.59 24.25 -27.28
C MET A 522 -23.17 24.22 -28.70
N LEU A 523 -22.52 23.56 -29.66
CA LEU A 523 -22.98 23.42 -31.04
C LEU A 523 -23.98 22.27 -31.26
N GLU A 524 -24.15 21.39 -30.30
CA GLU A 524 -25.15 20.33 -30.28
C GLU A 524 -26.52 20.82 -29.78
#